data_253e4b8f2324bb0a0ed203ad26fa85ba
#
_entry.id   253e4b8f2324bb0a0ed203ad26fa85ba
#
_cell.length_a   1.000
_cell.length_b   1.000
_cell.length_c   1.000
_cell.angle_alpha   90.00
_cell.angle_beta   90.00
_cell.angle_gamma   90.00
#
_symmetry.space_group_name_H-M   'P 1'
#
loop_
_entity.id
_entity.type
_entity.pdbx_description
1 polymer ?
#
loop_
_entity_poly.entity_id
_entity_poly.type
_entity_poly.pdbx_seq_one_letter_code
_entity_poly.pdbx_strand_id
1 'polypeptide(L)'
;MEHPKVRRVVTGHDSTGKARVVDDGEVEPITSELMPGCAAYRLWGRDERPRFPDDGSPRSAEAYYPPRDGSRFMINTIPPGELALSPGLDTAAALAALEQQMPGAMAHMEPDDPGMHTTDSIDYVLIVSGEVTLELDDGEQTVLRAGDVVVQNGTRHAWRNHGTDTCTIVGVAIGADTHDDNPTA
;
A
#
# COMPACT_ATOMS: atom_id res chain seq x y z
N MET A 1 18.70 -7.40 3.01
CA MET A 1 18.83 -6.25 2.08
C MET A 1 18.51 -4.99 2.87
N GLU A 2 19.21 -3.88 2.58
CA GLU A 2 18.91 -2.60 3.22
C GLU A 2 17.72 -1.97 2.47
N HIS A 3 16.65 -1.67 3.20
CA HIS A 3 15.49 -1.00 2.62
C HIS A 3 15.71 0.51 2.53
N PRO A 4 15.10 1.21 1.56
CA PRO A 4 15.27 2.65 1.42
C PRO A 4 14.80 3.39 2.67
N LYS A 5 15.56 4.40 3.08
CA LYS A 5 15.12 5.31 4.15
C LYS A 5 14.08 6.27 3.61
N VAL A 6 12.93 6.31 4.25
CA VAL A 6 11.81 7.16 3.87
C VAL A 6 11.60 8.21 4.95
N ARG A 7 11.89 9.48 4.64
CA ARG A 7 11.57 10.63 5.49
C ARG A 7 10.18 11.15 5.14
N ARG A 8 9.35 11.31 6.15
CA ARG A 8 8.02 11.93 6.04
C ARG A 8 8.02 13.27 6.75
N VAL A 9 7.49 14.30 6.08
CA VAL A 9 7.21 15.60 6.66
C VAL A 9 5.70 15.82 6.65
N VAL A 10 5.11 16.16 7.78
CA VAL A 10 3.68 16.44 7.92
C VAL A 10 3.48 17.90 8.26
N THR A 11 2.54 18.53 7.58
CA THR A 11 2.12 19.91 7.88
C THR A 11 0.75 19.94 8.55
N GLY A 12 0.52 20.94 9.37
CA GLY A 12 -0.75 21.15 10.04
C GLY A 12 -0.96 22.65 10.34
N HIS A 13 -2.08 22.96 10.98
CA HIS A 13 -2.41 24.33 11.41
C HIS A 13 -2.26 24.45 12.93
N ASP A 14 -1.66 25.54 13.38
CA ASP A 14 -1.67 25.88 14.81
C ASP A 14 -3.03 26.46 15.25
N SER A 15 -3.16 26.74 16.53
CA SER A 15 -4.40 27.28 17.11
C SER A 15 -4.81 28.67 16.56
N THR A 16 -3.92 29.33 15.82
CA THR A 16 -4.20 30.61 15.13
C THR A 16 -4.49 30.41 13.64
N GLY A 17 -4.50 29.17 13.15
CA GLY A 17 -4.73 28.82 11.75
C GLY A 17 -3.50 28.95 10.85
N LYS A 18 -2.30 29.14 11.40
CA LYS A 18 -1.06 29.23 10.61
C LYS A 18 -0.52 27.85 10.31
N ALA A 19 -0.06 27.69 9.06
CA ALA A 19 0.59 26.46 8.62
C ALA A 19 1.94 26.26 9.31
N ARG A 20 2.20 25.01 9.75
CA ARG A 20 3.44 24.57 10.39
C ARG A 20 3.84 23.18 9.93
N VAL A 21 5.14 22.87 10.02
CA VAL A 21 5.60 21.48 10.08
C VAL A 21 5.32 20.98 11.49
N VAL A 22 4.58 19.88 11.60
CA VAL A 22 4.15 19.28 12.87
C VAL A 22 4.83 17.93 13.15
N ASP A 23 5.33 17.28 12.11
CA ASP A 23 6.13 16.07 12.22
C ASP A 23 7.18 16.05 11.09
N ASP A 24 8.38 15.56 11.42
CA ASP A 24 9.50 15.42 10.47
C ASP A 24 10.39 14.29 10.97
N GLY A 25 10.27 13.12 10.35
CA GLY A 25 10.97 11.93 10.80
C GLY A 25 11.03 10.80 9.77
N GLU A 26 11.79 9.77 10.08
CA GLU A 26 11.86 8.55 9.28
C GLU A 26 10.63 7.67 9.57
N VAL A 27 10.16 6.97 8.53
CA VAL A 27 9.09 5.98 8.62
C VAL A 27 9.71 4.60 8.53
N GLU A 28 9.45 3.78 9.54
CA GLU A 28 9.96 2.41 9.57
C GLU A 28 9.21 1.52 8.55
N PRO A 29 9.93 0.65 7.84
CA PRO A 29 9.31 -0.30 6.93
C PRO A 29 8.60 -1.42 7.69
N ILE A 30 7.47 -1.87 7.17
CA ILE A 30 6.85 -3.13 7.50
C ILE A 30 7.50 -4.19 6.62
N THR A 31 8.06 -5.22 7.24
CA THR A 31 8.66 -6.37 6.55
C THR A 31 8.10 -7.67 7.10
N SER A 32 8.07 -8.72 6.28
CA SER A 32 7.57 -10.02 6.69
C SER A 32 8.36 -11.15 6.05
N GLU A 33 8.51 -12.25 6.77
CA GLU A 33 9.06 -13.51 6.23
C GLU A 33 8.16 -14.13 5.15
N LEU A 34 6.89 -13.75 5.09
CA LEU A 34 5.96 -14.14 4.02
C LEU A 34 6.19 -13.37 2.72
N MET A 35 6.87 -12.22 2.79
CA MET A 35 7.20 -11.38 1.65
C MET A 35 8.69 -11.01 1.69
N PRO A 36 9.59 -12.02 1.56
CA PRO A 36 11.02 -11.82 1.75
C PRO A 36 11.56 -10.79 0.76
N GLY A 37 12.23 -9.77 1.29
CA GLY A 37 12.81 -8.67 0.51
C GLY A 37 11.83 -7.56 0.13
N CYS A 38 10.52 -7.73 0.32
CA CYS A 38 9.56 -6.65 0.21
C CYS A 38 9.59 -5.74 1.45
N ALA A 39 9.25 -4.48 1.26
CA ALA A 39 8.96 -3.56 2.36
C ALA A 39 7.75 -2.69 2.01
N ALA A 40 6.88 -2.47 2.99
CA ALA A 40 5.76 -1.56 2.88
C ALA A 40 5.92 -0.42 3.90
N TYR A 41 5.67 0.81 3.48
CA TYR A 41 5.69 1.99 4.34
C TYR A 41 4.31 2.61 4.37
N ARG A 42 3.69 2.64 5.55
CA ARG A 42 2.44 3.37 5.76
C ARG A 42 2.78 4.82 6.06
N LEU A 43 2.78 5.67 5.04
CA LEU A 43 3.20 7.07 5.18
C LEU A 43 2.14 7.91 5.87
N TRP A 44 0.88 7.72 5.48
CA TRP A 44 -0.26 8.43 6.04
C TRP A 44 -1.55 7.66 5.80
N GLY A 45 -2.55 7.89 6.66
CA GLY A 45 -3.86 7.31 6.48
C GLY A 45 -4.93 8.05 7.26
N ARG A 46 -6.16 7.91 6.78
CA ARG A 46 -7.39 8.37 7.43
C ARG A 46 -8.51 7.40 7.09
N ASP A 47 -9.40 7.19 8.04
CA ASP A 47 -10.61 6.39 7.84
C ASP A 47 -11.83 7.25 7.51
N GLU A 48 -11.69 8.57 7.51
CA GLU A 48 -12.74 9.53 7.21
C GLU A 48 -12.26 10.65 6.28
N ARG A 49 -13.21 11.39 5.70
CA ARG A 49 -12.92 12.55 4.86
C ARG A 49 -12.13 13.61 5.62
N PRO A 50 -11.08 14.18 5.03
CA PRO A 50 -10.33 15.27 5.67
C PRO A 50 -11.21 16.50 5.87
N ARG A 51 -10.99 17.19 6.99
CA ARG A 51 -11.63 18.47 7.31
C ARG A 51 -10.57 19.49 7.70
N PHE A 52 -10.74 20.71 7.26
CA PHE A 52 -9.79 21.78 7.53
C PHE A 52 -10.44 22.89 8.37
N PRO A 53 -9.67 23.60 9.23
CA PRO A 53 -8.25 23.40 9.49
C PRO A 53 -7.96 22.08 10.18
N ASP A 54 -6.78 21.51 9.94
CA ASP A 54 -6.31 20.25 10.52
C ASP A 54 -4.95 20.48 11.19
N ASP A 55 -4.77 19.99 12.40
CA ASP A 55 -3.54 20.18 13.17
C ASP A 55 -2.40 19.25 12.72
N GLY A 56 -2.65 18.34 11.77
CA GLY A 56 -1.68 17.38 11.25
C GLY A 56 -1.38 16.22 12.19
N SER A 57 -2.14 16.06 13.28
CA SER A 57 -2.00 14.89 14.13
C SER A 57 -2.43 13.61 13.41
N PRO A 58 -1.81 12.44 13.71
CA PRO A 58 -2.26 11.16 13.17
C PRO A 58 -3.74 10.92 13.47
N ARG A 59 -4.48 10.46 12.47
CA ARG A 59 -5.88 10.07 12.60
C ARG A 59 -6.01 8.55 12.60
N SER A 60 -7.22 8.05 12.90
CA SER A 60 -7.50 6.62 12.77
C SER A 60 -7.23 6.15 11.34
N ALA A 61 -6.50 5.07 11.23
CA ALA A 61 -6.17 4.36 10.01
C ALA A 61 -5.86 2.90 10.39
N GLU A 62 -6.86 2.23 10.99
CA GLU A 62 -6.65 0.92 11.62
C GLU A 62 -6.37 -0.15 10.57
N ALA A 63 -7.26 -0.32 9.59
CA ALA A 63 -7.08 -1.27 8.51
C ALA A 63 -5.93 -0.86 7.56
N TYR A 64 -5.31 -1.85 6.93
CA TYR A 64 -4.26 -1.61 5.93
C TYR A 64 -4.81 -0.89 4.70
N TYR A 65 -5.92 -1.38 4.15
CA TYR A 65 -6.64 -0.72 3.06
C TYR A 65 -7.65 0.30 3.60
N PRO A 66 -7.97 1.35 2.84
CA PRO A 66 -8.86 2.39 3.31
C PRO A 66 -10.33 1.90 3.33
N PRO A 67 -11.10 2.24 4.37
CA PRO A 67 -12.55 2.13 4.30
C PRO A 67 -13.11 3.19 3.35
N ARG A 68 -14.40 3.09 3.03
CA ARG A 68 -15.13 4.14 2.31
C ARG A 68 -14.82 5.53 2.87
N ASP A 69 -14.60 6.51 1.98
CA ASP A 69 -14.19 7.89 2.31
C ASP A 69 -12.80 8.01 2.98
N GLY A 70 -12.17 6.90 3.29
CA GLY A 70 -10.80 6.85 3.83
C GLY A 70 -9.74 6.97 2.75
N SER A 71 -8.49 7.10 3.19
CA SER A 71 -7.34 7.10 2.28
C SER A 71 -6.11 6.49 2.92
N ARG A 72 -5.22 5.96 2.09
CA ARG A 72 -3.87 5.50 2.47
C ARG A 72 -2.85 6.08 1.50
N PHE A 73 -1.72 6.51 2.03
CA PHE A 73 -0.55 6.92 1.27
C PHE A 73 0.60 5.99 1.65
N MET A 74 1.15 5.29 0.68
CA MET A 74 2.05 4.16 0.89
C MET A 74 3.22 4.18 -0.08
N ILE A 75 4.33 3.58 0.35
CA ILE A 75 5.43 3.15 -0.53
C ILE A 75 5.55 1.63 -0.37
N ASN A 76 5.73 0.93 -1.49
CA ASN A 76 6.04 -0.49 -1.50
C ASN A 76 7.30 -0.75 -2.33
N THR A 77 8.15 -1.64 -1.85
CA THR A 77 9.30 -2.14 -2.60
C THR A 77 9.10 -3.62 -2.91
N ILE A 78 9.32 -3.98 -4.17
CA ILE A 78 9.12 -5.33 -4.69
C ILE A 78 10.46 -5.80 -5.25
N PRO A 79 11.14 -6.77 -4.63
CA PRO A 79 12.38 -7.32 -5.13
C PRO A 79 12.16 -8.08 -6.44
N PRO A 80 13.21 -8.29 -7.26
CA PRO A 80 13.10 -9.10 -8.47
C PRO A 80 12.89 -10.58 -8.16
N GLY A 81 12.20 -11.27 -9.06
CA GLY A 81 11.97 -12.71 -9.03
C GLY A 81 10.79 -13.13 -8.16
N GLU A 82 10.64 -14.42 -7.99
CA GLU A 82 9.59 -15.01 -7.16
C GLU A 82 9.95 -14.91 -5.67
N LEU A 83 8.94 -14.67 -4.84
CA LEU A 83 9.10 -14.64 -3.39
C LEU A 83 9.23 -16.07 -2.84
N ALA A 84 10.46 -16.51 -2.63
CA ALA A 84 10.73 -17.84 -2.07
C ALA A 84 10.71 -17.78 -0.54
N LEU A 85 9.72 -18.45 0.06
CA LEU A 85 9.64 -18.58 1.52
C LEU A 85 10.79 -19.44 2.07
N SER A 86 11.27 -19.10 3.26
CA SER A 86 12.32 -19.86 3.93
C SER A 86 11.83 -21.28 4.25
N PRO A 87 12.64 -22.31 4.00
CA PRO A 87 12.30 -23.68 4.41
C PRO A 87 12.03 -23.78 5.92
N GLY A 88 10.88 -24.34 6.28
CA GLY A 88 10.50 -24.52 7.68
C GLY A 88 9.90 -23.27 8.35
N LEU A 89 9.55 -22.24 7.59
CA LEU A 89 8.83 -21.08 8.10
C LEU A 89 7.51 -21.50 8.78
N ASP A 90 7.30 -21.06 10.01
CA ASP A 90 5.99 -21.13 10.66
C ASP A 90 5.06 -20.09 10.04
N THR A 91 4.36 -20.51 8.98
CA THR A 91 3.46 -19.62 8.22
C THR A 91 2.31 -19.07 9.06
N ALA A 92 1.83 -19.84 10.05
CA ALA A 92 0.75 -19.37 10.92
C ALA A 92 1.22 -18.24 11.85
N ALA A 93 2.40 -18.38 12.45
CA ALA A 93 3.00 -17.33 13.26
C ALA A 93 3.35 -16.10 12.41
N ALA A 94 3.88 -16.30 11.21
CA ALA A 94 4.23 -15.20 10.30
C ALA A 94 2.98 -14.44 9.80
N LEU A 95 1.87 -15.14 9.52
CA LEU A 95 0.58 -14.51 9.18
C LEU A 95 0.03 -13.70 10.36
N ALA A 96 0.08 -14.25 11.58
CA ALA A 96 -0.38 -13.53 12.77
C ALA A 96 0.45 -12.25 13.02
N ALA A 97 1.75 -12.30 12.80
CA ALA A 97 2.63 -11.13 12.93
C ALA A 97 2.36 -10.09 11.82
N LEU A 98 2.11 -10.52 10.60
CA LEU A 98 1.78 -9.65 9.48
C LEU A 98 0.42 -8.97 9.70
N GLU A 99 -0.58 -9.70 10.17
CA GLU A 99 -1.91 -9.15 10.49
C GLU A 99 -1.86 -8.04 11.55
N GLN A 100 -0.94 -8.14 12.52
CA GLN A 100 -0.73 -7.06 13.51
C GLN A 100 -0.17 -5.78 12.89
N GLN A 101 0.67 -5.89 11.85
CA GLN A 101 1.30 -4.75 11.18
C GLN A 101 0.47 -4.20 10.02
N MET A 102 -0.29 -5.08 9.36
CA MET A 102 -1.12 -4.78 8.19
C MET A 102 -2.54 -5.35 8.38
N PRO A 103 -3.31 -4.84 9.36
CA PRO A 103 -4.62 -5.40 9.71
C PRO A 103 -5.58 -5.45 8.50
N GLY A 104 -6.15 -6.62 8.25
CA GLY A 104 -7.08 -6.87 7.15
C GLY A 104 -6.43 -7.03 5.77
N ALA A 105 -5.11 -6.84 5.62
CA ALA A 105 -4.47 -6.95 4.31
C ALA A 105 -4.65 -8.33 3.69
N MET A 106 -4.51 -9.39 4.50
CA MET A 106 -4.60 -10.76 4.01
C MET A 106 -6.00 -11.19 3.58
N ALA A 107 -7.04 -10.52 4.08
CA ALA A 107 -8.42 -10.80 3.67
C ALA A 107 -8.71 -10.42 2.20
N HIS A 108 -7.89 -9.56 1.62
CA HIS A 108 -7.99 -9.15 0.21
C HIS A 108 -7.15 -10.01 -0.74
N MET A 109 -6.24 -10.83 -0.18
CA MET A 109 -5.35 -11.69 -0.98
C MET A 109 -6.03 -12.98 -1.37
N GLU A 110 -5.76 -13.45 -2.59
CA GLU A 110 -6.24 -14.74 -3.06
C GLU A 110 -5.32 -15.87 -2.57
N PRO A 111 -5.88 -16.93 -1.94
CA PRO A 111 -5.06 -18.00 -1.40
C PRO A 111 -4.36 -18.86 -2.47
N ASP A 112 -4.99 -18.98 -3.65
CA ASP A 112 -4.53 -19.84 -4.75
C ASP A 112 -3.66 -19.10 -5.78
N ASP A 113 -3.58 -17.77 -5.68
CA ASP A 113 -2.77 -16.92 -6.57
C ASP A 113 -1.98 -15.89 -5.74
N PRO A 114 -0.79 -16.24 -5.26
CA PRO A 114 -0.01 -15.40 -4.37
C PRO A 114 0.25 -13.99 -4.94
N GLY A 115 -0.14 -12.96 -4.18
CA GLY A 115 0.00 -11.55 -4.56
C GLY A 115 -1.16 -10.99 -5.38
N MET A 116 -2.06 -11.85 -5.88
CA MET A 116 -3.29 -11.41 -6.52
C MET A 116 -4.29 -10.94 -5.46
N HIS A 117 -4.91 -9.78 -5.70
CA HIS A 117 -5.85 -9.19 -4.75
C HIS A 117 -6.81 -8.20 -5.39
N THR A 118 -7.86 -7.89 -4.66
CA THR A 118 -8.86 -6.88 -5.01
C THR A 118 -9.12 -6.00 -3.79
N THR A 119 -9.24 -4.70 -4.01
CA THR A 119 -9.55 -3.72 -2.95
C THR A 119 -10.70 -2.81 -3.37
N ASP A 120 -11.51 -2.41 -2.39
CA ASP A 120 -12.62 -1.47 -2.60
C ASP A 120 -12.08 -0.03 -2.59
N SER A 121 -11.16 0.26 -3.53
CA SER A 121 -10.51 1.56 -3.63
C SER A 121 -10.19 1.93 -5.08
N ILE A 122 -10.04 3.22 -5.33
CA ILE A 122 -9.30 3.70 -6.49
C ILE A 122 -7.89 4.04 -6.04
N ASP A 123 -6.88 3.50 -6.74
CA ASP A 123 -5.49 3.74 -6.38
C ASP A 123 -4.77 4.51 -7.49
N TYR A 124 -4.09 5.57 -7.10
CA TYR A 124 -3.17 6.32 -7.96
C TYR A 124 -1.76 5.87 -7.65
N VAL A 125 -1.14 5.21 -8.62
CA VAL A 125 0.16 4.56 -8.47
C VAL A 125 1.19 5.19 -9.39
N LEU A 126 2.38 5.46 -8.85
CA LEU A 126 3.56 5.92 -9.59
C LEU A 126 4.70 4.93 -9.38
N ILE A 127 5.31 4.50 -10.47
CA ILE A 127 6.57 3.74 -10.42
C ILE A 127 7.72 4.73 -10.25
N VAL A 128 8.41 4.67 -9.11
CA VAL A 128 9.51 5.59 -8.78
C VAL A 128 10.84 5.10 -9.32
N SER A 129 11.09 3.78 -9.22
CA SER A 129 12.33 3.15 -9.70
C SER A 129 12.09 1.70 -10.05
N GLY A 130 12.98 1.15 -10.87
CA GLY A 130 12.90 -0.23 -11.31
C GLY A 130 11.80 -0.46 -12.36
N GLU A 131 11.44 -1.73 -12.51
CA GLU A 131 10.41 -2.22 -13.42
C GLU A 131 9.48 -3.16 -12.66
N VAL A 132 8.19 -3.15 -13.00
CA VAL A 132 7.20 -4.07 -12.47
C VAL A 132 6.17 -4.39 -13.54
N THR A 133 5.64 -5.60 -13.52
CA THR A 133 4.54 -6.03 -14.37
C THR A 133 3.25 -5.97 -13.55
N LEU A 134 2.28 -5.19 -14.01
CA LEU A 134 0.91 -5.26 -13.57
C LEU A 134 0.26 -6.45 -14.27
N GLU A 135 -0.27 -7.38 -13.50
CA GLU A 135 -1.02 -8.54 -13.97
C GLU A 135 -2.50 -8.39 -13.58
N LEU A 136 -3.38 -8.61 -14.55
CA LEU A 136 -4.84 -8.56 -14.40
C LEU A 136 -5.46 -9.94 -14.66
N ASP A 137 -6.79 -9.97 -14.83
CA ASP A 137 -7.52 -11.18 -15.19
C ASP A 137 -7.04 -11.77 -16.52
N ASP A 138 -7.27 -13.08 -16.68
CA ASP A 138 -6.93 -13.83 -17.89
C ASP A 138 -5.45 -13.74 -18.33
N GLY A 139 -4.57 -13.36 -17.39
CA GLY A 139 -3.13 -13.20 -17.66
C GLY A 139 -2.78 -11.95 -18.48
N GLU A 140 -3.67 -10.96 -18.55
CA GLU A 140 -3.33 -9.67 -19.16
C GLU A 140 -2.21 -9.01 -18.35
N GLN A 141 -1.15 -8.60 -19.03
CA GLN A 141 0.05 -8.06 -18.40
C GLN A 141 0.51 -6.78 -19.06
N THR A 142 0.91 -5.81 -18.23
CA THR A 142 1.51 -4.55 -18.66
C THR A 142 2.79 -4.29 -17.90
N VAL A 143 3.90 -4.11 -18.63
CA VAL A 143 5.19 -3.76 -18.03
C VAL A 143 5.26 -2.27 -17.81
N LEU A 144 5.58 -1.88 -16.58
CA LEU A 144 5.66 -0.50 -16.11
C LEU A 144 7.08 -0.18 -15.64
N ARG A 145 7.53 1.04 -15.89
CA ARG A 145 8.87 1.54 -15.59
C ARG A 145 8.82 2.85 -14.82
N ALA A 146 9.95 3.25 -14.28
CA ALA A 146 10.08 4.52 -13.58
C ALA A 146 9.49 5.69 -14.39
N GLY A 147 8.57 6.43 -13.79
CA GLY A 147 7.79 7.52 -14.38
C GLY A 147 6.42 7.12 -14.92
N ASP A 148 6.12 5.82 -15.08
CA ASP A 148 4.79 5.37 -15.48
C ASP A 148 3.81 5.48 -14.30
N VAL A 149 2.55 5.73 -14.64
CA VAL A 149 1.45 5.85 -13.67
C VAL A 149 0.34 4.87 -13.99
N VAL A 150 -0.32 4.37 -12.96
CA VAL A 150 -1.50 3.52 -13.07
C VAL A 150 -2.64 4.13 -12.29
N VAL A 151 -3.82 4.12 -12.87
CA VAL A 151 -5.09 4.32 -12.15
C VAL A 151 -5.73 2.94 -12.01
N GLN A 152 -5.67 2.41 -10.79
CA GLN A 152 -6.22 1.11 -10.44
C GLN A 152 -7.63 1.30 -9.90
N ASN A 153 -8.63 0.85 -10.64
CA ASN A 153 -10.05 1.08 -10.34
C ASN A 153 -10.68 -0.11 -9.62
N GLY A 154 -10.12 -0.55 -8.48
CA GLY A 154 -10.64 -1.69 -7.74
C GLY A 154 -10.64 -3.00 -8.53
N THR A 155 -9.85 -3.12 -9.59
CA THR A 155 -9.76 -4.34 -10.38
C THR A 155 -8.88 -5.36 -9.69
N ARG A 156 -9.16 -6.63 -9.90
CA ARG A 156 -8.30 -7.74 -9.49
C ARG A 156 -6.92 -7.58 -10.14
N HIS A 157 -5.84 -7.60 -9.34
CA HIS A 157 -4.49 -7.39 -9.87
C HIS A 157 -3.39 -7.97 -8.98
N ALA A 158 -2.22 -8.13 -9.60
CA ALA A 158 -0.96 -8.42 -8.90
C ALA A 158 0.19 -7.59 -9.47
N TRP A 159 1.20 -7.37 -8.64
CA TRP A 159 2.45 -6.73 -9.02
C TRP A 159 3.56 -7.78 -9.06
N ARG A 160 4.12 -8.03 -10.25
CA ARG A 160 5.18 -9.02 -10.49
C ARG A 160 6.46 -8.32 -10.92
N ASN A 161 7.56 -8.53 -10.22
CA ASN A 161 8.85 -7.96 -10.65
C ASN A 161 9.67 -9.02 -11.38
N HIS A 162 9.61 -9.01 -12.70
CA HIS A 162 10.42 -9.87 -13.58
C HIS A 162 11.74 -9.21 -13.99
N GLY A 163 12.03 -8.01 -13.49
CA GLY A 163 13.25 -7.27 -13.76
C GLY A 163 14.47 -7.79 -12.98
N THR A 164 15.51 -6.99 -12.92
CA THR A 164 16.77 -7.30 -12.23
C THR A 164 16.96 -6.53 -10.94
N ASP A 165 16.21 -5.44 -10.77
CA ASP A 165 16.37 -4.51 -9.67
C ASP A 165 15.05 -4.39 -8.89
N THR A 166 15.16 -4.02 -7.61
CA THR A 166 13.99 -3.75 -6.78
C THR A 166 13.15 -2.60 -7.37
N CYS A 167 11.89 -2.85 -7.59
CA CYS A 167 10.93 -1.83 -7.97
C CYS A 167 10.41 -1.10 -6.74
N THR A 168 10.32 0.23 -6.82
CA THR A 168 9.68 1.08 -5.81
C THR A 168 8.41 1.71 -6.38
N ILE A 169 7.31 1.48 -5.70
CA ILE A 169 5.98 1.97 -6.05
C ILE A 169 5.53 2.95 -4.97
N VAL A 170 5.01 4.10 -5.38
CA VAL A 170 4.27 5.03 -4.50
C VAL A 170 2.80 4.97 -4.87
N GLY A 171 1.94 4.83 -3.88
CA GLY A 171 0.50 4.74 -4.12
C GLY A 171 -0.33 5.55 -3.13
N VAL A 172 -1.43 6.10 -3.64
CA VAL A 172 -2.51 6.66 -2.82
C VAL A 172 -3.77 5.86 -3.12
N ALA A 173 -4.27 5.15 -2.12
CA ALA A 173 -5.54 4.45 -2.18
C ALA A 173 -6.64 5.31 -1.54
N ILE A 174 -7.77 5.42 -2.20
CA ILE A 174 -8.97 6.13 -1.74
C ILE A 174 -10.12 5.14 -1.73
N GLY A 175 -10.68 4.89 -0.54
CA GLY A 175 -11.79 3.96 -0.37
C GLY A 175 -13.04 4.38 -1.13
N ALA A 176 -13.61 3.42 -1.83
CA ALA A 176 -14.76 3.59 -2.70
C ALA A 176 -16.01 2.90 -2.13
N ASP A 177 -17.18 3.24 -2.69
CA ASP A 177 -18.41 2.48 -2.49
C ASP A 177 -18.39 1.24 -3.38
N THR A 178 -18.85 0.12 -2.86
CA THR A 178 -19.20 -1.04 -3.68
C THR A 178 -20.66 -0.95 -4.13
N HIS A 179 -21.01 -1.66 -5.19
CA HIS A 179 -22.41 -1.71 -5.66
C HIS A 179 -23.39 -2.24 -4.60
N ASP A 180 -22.90 -3.07 -3.68
CA ASP A 180 -23.72 -3.63 -2.59
C ASP A 180 -24.06 -2.59 -1.51
N ASP A 181 -23.26 -1.52 -1.40
CA ASP A 181 -23.46 -0.43 -0.43
C ASP A 181 -24.46 0.64 -0.94
N ASN A 182 -24.79 0.65 -2.23
CA ASN A 182 -25.73 1.59 -2.84
C ASN A 182 -26.79 0.89 -3.70
N PRO A 183 -27.81 0.25 -3.10
CA PRO A 183 -28.83 -0.54 -3.81
C PRO A 183 -29.79 0.30 -4.68
N THR A 184 -29.57 1.62 -4.81
CA THR A 184 -30.43 2.54 -5.56
C THR A 184 -29.74 3.21 -6.76
N ALA A 185 -28.57 2.73 -7.17
CA ALA A 185 -27.87 3.23 -8.36
C ALA A 185 -28.29 2.48 -9.64
#